data_d28210e9bfca5be737437d1e19af4908
#
_entry.id   d28210e9bfca5be737437d1e19af4908
#
_cell.length_a   1.000
_cell.length_b   1.000
_cell.length_c   1.000
_cell.angle_alpha   90.00
_cell.angle_beta   90.00
_cell.angle_gamma   90.00
#
_symmetry.space_group_name_H-M   'P 1'
#
loop_
_entity.id
_entity.type
_entity.pdbx_description
1 polymer ?
#
loop_
_entity_poly.entity_id
_entity_poly.type
_entity_poly.pdbx_seq_one_letter_code
_entity_poly.pdbx_strand_id
1 'polypeptide(L)'
;MSQALTIVSLDYNYSKVFILKNDKMKKIIDWFLNPPVTGPSTFLIIRLMTGAVFLWEGTLKFVYVNQGVGRFTKLCFPFPEATAHFVGVAEIMGGLLLILGLFTRIVAFYFIIQMIVAVLSTKIALYLGTSPLPLPPSPPKTGIWAVLHEIRSDYAQILTCLFLLLEGAGRSSLDFIISTSKKVYSISQK
;
A
#
# COMPACT_ATOMS: atom_id res chain seq x y z
N MET A 1 46.38 -30.61 5.46
CA MET A 1 46.42 -29.13 5.35
C MET A 1 45.38 -28.54 4.38
N SER A 2 45.03 -29.23 3.31
CA SER A 2 44.04 -28.70 2.29
C SER A 2 42.60 -28.56 2.80
N GLN A 3 42.09 -29.49 3.61
CA GLN A 3 40.70 -29.45 4.06
C GLN A 3 40.40 -28.33 5.08
N ALA A 4 41.35 -27.97 5.94
CA ALA A 4 41.15 -26.87 6.91
C ALA A 4 41.03 -25.49 6.23
N LEU A 5 41.78 -25.26 5.14
CA LEU A 5 41.71 -24.02 4.36
C LEU A 5 40.39 -23.90 3.62
N THR A 6 39.79 -25.00 3.18
CA THR A 6 38.48 -25.01 2.49
C THR A 6 37.33 -24.66 3.47
N ILE A 7 37.37 -25.20 4.70
CA ILE A 7 36.35 -24.91 5.72
C ILE A 7 36.39 -23.44 6.15
N VAL A 8 37.59 -22.89 6.40
CA VAL A 8 37.76 -21.47 6.77
C VAL A 8 37.28 -20.52 5.66
N SER A 9 37.52 -20.88 4.41
CA SER A 9 37.06 -20.05 3.27
C SER A 9 35.52 -20.10 3.10
N LEU A 10 34.85 -21.22 3.41
CA LEU A 10 33.42 -21.36 3.39
C LEU A 10 32.77 -20.53 4.51
N ASP A 11 33.28 -20.62 5.73
CA ASP A 11 32.78 -19.83 6.87
C ASP A 11 32.94 -18.31 6.65
N TYR A 12 34.03 -17.87 6.06
CA TYR A 12 34.25 -16.48 5.70
C TYR A 12 33.23 -15.99 4.65
N ASN A 13 32.96 -16.80 3.64
CA ASN A 13 31.95 -16.45 2.62
C ASN A 13 30.53 -16.44 3.18
N TYR A 14 30.17 -17.40 4.04
CA TYR A 14 28.85 -17.42 4.70
C TYR A 14 28.64 -16.21 5.61
N SER A 15 29.65 -15.85 6.42
CA SER A 15 29.57 -14.67 7.29
C SER A 15 29.45 -13.37 6.49
N LYS A 16 30.21 -13.23 5.40
CA LYS A 16 30.15 -12.08 4.50
C LYS A 16 28.79 -11.95 3.81
N VAL A 17 28.22 -13.07 3.32
CA VAL A 17 26.88 -13.10 2.72
C VAL A 17 25.80 -12.75 3.75
N PHE A 18 25.92 -13.25 4.98
CA PHE A 18 25.00 -12.94 6.07
C PHE A 18 25.03 -11.46 6.47
N ILE A 19 26.22 -10.86 6.59
CA ILE A 19 26.41 -9.44 6.89
C ILE A 19 25.82 -8.58 5.77
N LEU A 20 26.14 -8.87 4.49
CA LEU A 20 25.61 -8.13 3.35
C LEU A 20 24.07 -8.24 3.22
N LYS A 21 23.51 -9.40 3.55
CA LYS A 21 22.05 -9.60 3.57
C LYS A 21 21.41 -8.78 4.69
N ASN A 22 22.06 -8.71 5.85
CA ASN A 22 21.56 -7.93 7.00
C ASN A 22 21.62 -6.42 6.71
N ASP A 23 22.66 -5.93 6.06
CA ASP A 23 22.79 -4.53 5.65
C ASP A 23 21.76 -4.13 4.58
N LYS A 24 21.48 -5.02 3.62
CA LYS A 24 20.41 -4.78 2.62
C LYS A 24 19.03 -4.74 3.26
N MET A 25 18.72 -5.68 4.15
CA MET A 25 17.45 -5.68 4.89
C MET A 25 17.29 -4.41 5.72
N LYS A 26 18.33 -4.00 6.44
CA LYS A 26 18.33 -2.78 7.23
C LYS A 26 18.05 -1.55 6.36
N LYS A 27 18.69 -1.41 5.20
CA LYS A 27 18.44 -0.32 4.26
C LYS A 27 17.00 -0.30 3.74
N ILE A 28 16.40 -1.46 3.46
CA ILE A 28 15.00 -1.57 3.03
C ILE A 28 14.06 -1.14 4.17
N ILE A 29 14.29 -1.63 5.39
CA ILE A 29 13.50 -1.26 6.57
C ILE A 29 13.61 0.24 6.84
N ASP A 30 14.83 0.80 6.79
CA ASP A 30 15.05 2.23 6.97
C ASP A 30 14.38 3.07 5.88
N TRP A 31 14.36 2.59 4.64
CA TRP A 31 13.66 3.26 3.54
C TRP A 31 12.14 3.35 3.76
N PHE A 32 11.54 2.32 4.36
CA PHE A 32 10.11 2.32 4.70
C PHE A 32 9.80 3.12 5.96
N LEU A 33 10.60 2.98 7.04
CA LEU A 33 10.31 3.52 8.36
C LEU A 33 10.90 4.92 8.61
N ASN A 34 12.01 5.24 7.97
CA ASN A 34 12.73 6.50 8.14
C ASN A 34 13.04 7.15 6.78
N PRO A 35 12.04 7.38 5.92
CA PRO A 35 12.27 7.96 4.61
C PRO A 35 12.84 9.36 4.74
N PRO A 36 13.81 9.75 3.88
CA PRO A 36 14.18 11.15 3.75
C PRO A 36 12.96 11.92 3.21
N VAL A 37 12.40 12.81 4.01
CA VAL A 37 11.23 13.61 3.60
C VAL A 37 11.71 14.92 2.99
N THR A 38 11.85 14.97 1.67
CA THR A 38 12.40 16.12 0.92
C THR A 38 11.37 16.82 0.04
N GLY A 39 10.21 16.21 -0.18
CA GLY A 39 9.17 16.71 -1.09
C GLY A 39 8.51 18.01 -0.61
N PRO A 40 7.93 18.81 -1.53
CA PRO A 40 7.25 20.05 -1.21
C PRO A 40 5.98 19.83 -0.38
N SER A 41 5.47 20.89 0.25
CA SER A 41 4.24 20.87 1.06
C SER A 41 3.00 20.51 0.24
N THR A 42 3.03 20.72 -1.07
CA THR A 42 1.93 20.42 -2.00
C THR A 42 1.61 18.91 -2.10
N PHE A 43 2.50 18.03 -1.64
CA PHE A 43 2.19 16.59 -1.53
C PHE A 43 1.00 16.30 -0.60
N LEU A 44 0.65 17.24 0.27
CA LEU A 44 -0.57 17.18 1.06
C LEU A 44 -1.82 16.97 0.18
N ILE A 45 -1.89 17.59 -1.01
CA ILE A 45 -3.04 17.47 -1.90
C ILE A 45 -3.24 16.01 -2.35
N ILE A 46 -2.16 15.35 -2.75
CA ILE A 46 -2.21 13.94 -3.16
C ILE A 46 -2.57 13.03 -1.98
N ARG A 47 -2.03 13.30 -0.79
CA ARG A 47 -2.38 12.56 0.42
C ARG A 47 -3.84 12.74 0.81
N LEU A 48 -4.38 13.95 0.71
CA LEU A 48 -5.79 14.22 0.95
C LEU A 48 -6.69 13.49 -0.06
N MET A 49 -6.36 13.57 -1.35
CA MET A 49 -7.10 12.87 -2.39
C MET A 49 -7.13 11.36 -2.16
N THR A 50 -5.95 10.76 -1.97
CA THR A 50 -5.83 9.31 -1.79
C THR A 50 -6.41 8.85 -0.45
N GLY A 51 -6.04 9.51 0.64
CA GLY A 51 -6.46 9.16 1.99
C GLY A 51 -7.95 9.32 2.21
N ALA A 52 -8.58 10.38 1.67
CA ALA A 52 -10.02 10.58 1.78
C ALA A 52 -10.79 9.48 1.04
N VAL A 53 -10.35 9.08 -0.16
CA VAL A 53 -11.02 8.00 -0.91
C VAL A 53 -11.00 6.69 -0.10
N PHE A 54 -9.84 6.28 0.43
CA PHE A 54 -9.78 5.07 1.25
C PHE A 54 -10.60 5.20 2.55
N LEU A 55 -10.61 6.39 3.17
CA LEU A 55 -11.36 6.62 4.40
C LEU A 55 -12.88 6.41 4.18
N TRP A 56 -13.46 6.98 3.15
CA TRP A 56 -14.89 6.78 2.90
C TRP A 56 -15.20 5.40 2.31
N GLU A 57 -14.35 4.80 1.46
CA GLU A 57 -14.54 3.44 0.96
C GLU A 57 -14.52 2.41 2.10
N GLY A 58 -13.60 2.57 3.06
CA GLY A 58 -13.58 1.76 4.27
C GLY A 58 -14.83 1.94 5.12
N THR A 59 -15.30 3.18 5.29
CA THR A 59 -16.52 3.49 6.03
C THR A 59 -17.76 2.86 5.37
N LEU A 60 -17.86 2.95 4.03
CA LEU A 60 -18.97 2.35 3.28
C LEU A 60 -19.08 0.84 3.46
N LYS A 61 -17.99 0.14 3.73
CA LYS A 61 -18.02 -1.32 3.99
C LYS A 61 -18.75 -1.69 5.29
N PHE A 62 -18.81 -0.77 6.25
CA PHE A 62 -19.56 -0.94 7.50
C PHE A 62 -20.99 -0.43 7.39
N VAL A 63 -21.23 0.62 6.60
CA VAL A 63 -22.57 1.23 6.45
C VAL A 63 -23.45 0.40 5.53
N TYR A 64 -22.90 -0.14 4.44
CA TYR A 64 -23.65 -0.87 3.42
C TYR A 64 -23.18 -2.30 3.26
N VAL A 65 -24.05 -3.28 3.58
CA VAL A 65 -23.75 -4.71 3.44
C VAL A 65 -23.27 -5.07 2.03
N ASN A 66 -23.83 -4.44 1.00
CA ASN A 66 -23.44 -4.67 -0.40
C ASN A 66 -22.05 -4.15 -0.76
N GLN A 67 -21.46 -3.26 0.02
CA GLN A 67 -20.08 -2.78 -0.13
C GLN A 67 -19.11 -3.55 0.77
N GLY A 68 -19.60 -4.07 1.90
CA GLY A 68 -18.87 -4.88 2.86
C GLY A 68 -19.04 -6.40 2.65
N VAL A 69 -19.52 -7.08 3.68
CA VAL A 69 -19.63 -8.55 3.73
C VAL A 69 -20.33 -9.14 2.50
N GLY A 70 -21.44 -8.56 2.05
CA GLY A 70 -22.16 -9.05 0.88
C GLY A 70 -21.36 -9.00 -0.42
N ARG A 71 -20.47 -8.01 -0.59
CA ARG A 71 -19.56 -7.93 -1.74
C ARG A 71 -18.51 -9.05 -1.71
N PHE A 72 -17.87 -9.27 -0.56
CA PHE A 72 -16.83 -10.29 -0.39
C PHE A 72 -17.42 -11.70 -0.51
N THR A 73 -18.66 -11.93 -0.03
CA THR A 73 -19.39 -13.19 -0.23
C THR A 73 -19.63 -13.47 -1.71
N LYS A 74 -20.14 -12.50 -2.47
CA LYS A 74 -20.38 -12.63 -3.93
C LYS A 74 -19.09 -12.92 -4.71
N LEU A 75 -17.97 -12.35 -4.27
CA LEU A 75 -16.65 -12.57 -4.87
C LEU A 75 -15.97 -13.87 -4.39
N CYS A 76 -16.64 -14.67 -3.58
CA CYS A 76 -16.12 -15.93 -3.04
C CYS A 76 -14.78 -15.80 -2.28
N PHE A 77 -14.58 -14.67 -1.59
CA PHE A 77 -13.41 -14.52 -0.73
C PHE A 77 -13.47 -15.48 0.46
N PRO A 78 -12.33 -16.05 0.90
CA PRO A 78 -12.29 -16.87 2.12
C PRO A 78 -12.65 -15.98 3.32
N PHE A 79 -13.46 -16.55 4.25
CA PHE A 79 -13.92 -15.85 5.45
C PHE A 79 -14.46 -14.45 5.16
N PRO A 80 -15.52 -14.29 4.34
CA PRO A 80 -15.93 -13.01 3.76
C PRO A 80 -16.23 -11.92 4.80
N GLU A 81 -16.76 -12.29 5.96
CA GLU A 81 -17.03 -11.37 7.07
C GLU A 81 -15.72 -10.82 7.67
N ALA A 82 -14.80 -11.70 8.05
CA ALA A 82 -13.51 -11.30 8.62
C ALA A 82 -12.68 -10.49 7.60
N THR A 83 -12.68 -10.91 6.33
CA THR A 83 -11.95 -10.22 5.25
C THR A 83 -12.55 -8.83 4.99
N ALA A 84 -13.87 -8.69 4.95
CA ALA A 84 -14.54 -7.40 4.75
C ALA A 84 -14.24 -6.43 5.90
N HIS A 85 -14.32 -6.88 7.15
CA HIS A 85 -14.02 -6.06 8.32
C HIS A 85 -12.54 -5.67 8.36
N PHE A 86 -11.63 -6.62 8.10
CA PHE A 86 -10.19 -6.31 8.04
C PHE A 86 -9.88 -5.25 6.98
N VAL A 87 -10.38 -5.42 5.76
CA VAL A 87 -10.18 -4.45 4.68
C VAL A 87 -10.79 -3.10 5.03
N GLY A 88 -12.01 -3.07 5.58
CA GLY A 88 -12.68 -1.84 5.99
C GLY A 88 -11.90 -1.07 7.05
N VAL A 89 -11.44 -1.75 8.11
CA VAL A 89 -10.59 -1.12 9.15
C VAL A 89 -9.27 -0.64 8.56
N ALA A 90 -8.62 -1.46 7.74
CA ALA A 90 -7.35 -1.10 7.11
C ALA A 90 -7.47 0.13 6.21
N GLU A 91 -8.59 0.27 5.46
CA GLU A 91 -8.87 1.45 4.64
C GLU A 91 -9.12 2.70 5.47
N ILE A 92 -9.91 2.61 6.55
CA ILE A 92 -10.16 3.74 7.46
C ILE A 92 -8.84 4.19 8.10
N MET A 93 -8.13 3.27 8.73
CA MET A 93 -6.88 3.59 9.43
C MET A 93 -5.79 4.06 8.45
N GLY A 94 -5.61 3.35 7.35
CA GLY A 94 -4.63 3.71 6.33
C GLY A 94 -4.95 5.04 5.66
N GLY A 95 -6.23 5.33 5.38
CA GLY A 95 -6.69 6.61 4.86
C GLY A 95 -6.34 7.77 5.79
N LEU A 96 -6.60 7.62 7.09
CA LEU A 96 -6.22 8.60 8.12
C LEU A 96 -4.69 8.77 8.21
N LEU A 97 -3.94 7.68 8.18
CA LEU A 97 -2.47 7.72 8.20
C LEU A 97 -1.90 8.45 6.97
N LEU A 98 -2.46 8.25 5.78
CA LEU A 98 -2.07 8.99 4.58
C LEU A 98 -2.40 10.48 4.69
N ILE A 99 -3.58 10.84 5.20
CA ILE A 99 -3.96 12.25 5.41
C ILE A 99 -2.97 12.93 6.36
N LEU A 100 -2.64 12.29 7.47
CA LEU A 100 -1.67 12.80 8.45
C LEU A 100 -0.23 12.75 7.93
N GLY A 101 0.05 11.91 6.93
CA GLY A 101 1.40 11.65 6.42
C GLY A 101 2.26 10.92 7.44
N LEU A 102 1.71 9.85 8.03
CA LEU A 102 2.39 9.00 8.99
C LEU A 102 2.51 7.58 8.42
N PHE A 103 3.70 7.00 8.46
CA PHE A 103 4.02 5.71 7.82
C PHE A 103 3.62 5.65 6.34
N THR A 104 3.72 6.77 5.65
CA THR A 104 3.15 6.98 4.31
C THR A 104 3.55 5.90 3.32
N ARG A 105 4.83 5.48 3.28
CA ARG A 105 5.32 4.46 2.34
C ARG A 105 4.76 3.07 2.62
N ILE A 106 4.64 2.70 3.90
CA ILE A 106 4.08 1.39 4.30
C ILE A 106 2.63 1.30 3.89
N VAL A 107 1.86 2.34 4.21
CA VAL A 107 0.42 2.40 3.89
C VAL A 107 0.20 2.43 2.38
N ALA A 108 0.98 3.22 1.64
CA ALA A 108 0.91 3.28 0.19
C ALA A 108 1.23 1.92 -0.46
N PHE A 109 2.25 1.21 0.03
CA PHE A 109 2.59 -0.14 -0.44
C PHE A 109 1.45 -1.14 -0.20
N TYR A 110 0.87 -1.12 1.01
CA TYR A 110 -0.29 -1.95 1.34
C TYR A 110 -1.46 -1.67 0.39
N PHE A 111 -1.80 -0.40 0.17
CA PHE A 111 -2.91 -0.02 -0.70
C PHE A 111 -2.69 -0.38 -2.18
N ILE A 112 -1.45 -0.33 -2.68
CA ILE A 112 -1.14 -0.83 -4.02
C ILE A 112 -1.51 -2.32 -4.13
N ILE A 113 -1.09 -3.14 -3.17
CA ILE A 113 -1.40 -4.58 -3.16
C ILE A 113 -2.92 -4.79 -3.08
N GLN A 114 -3.59 -4.09 -2.16
CA GLN A 114 -5.04 -4.19 -1.99
C GLN A 114 -5.78 -3.81 -3.28
N MET A 115 -5.40 -2.73 -3.96
CA MET A 115 -6.02 -2.30 -5.21
C MET A 115 -5.78 -3.27 -6.36
N ILE A 116 -4.58 -3.87 -6.46
CA ILE A 116 -4.30 -4.92 -7.43
C ILE A 116 -5.24 -6.11 -7.19
N VAL A 117 -5.38 -6.57 -5.95
CA VAL A 117 -6.31 -7.67 -5.60
C VAL A 117 -7.76 -7.28 -5.95
N ALA A 118 -8.19 -6.06 -5.64
CA ALA A 118 -9.54 -5.57 -5.97
C ALA A 118 -9.79 -5.56 -7.47
N VAL A 119 -8.84 -5.08 -8.27
CA VAL A 119 -8.93 -5.07 -9.74
C VAL A 119 -9.00 -6.50 -10.29
N LEU A 120 -8.10 -7.39 -9.88
CA LEU A 120 -8.08 -8.77 -10.35
C LEU A 120 -9.37 -9.53 -9.99
N SER A 121 -9.88 -9.35 -8.78
CA SER A 121 -11.08 -10.04 -8.32
C SER A 121 -12.39 -9.56 -8.96
N THR A 122 -12.42 -8.32 -9.48
CA THR A 122 -13.67 -7.73 -10.01
C THR A 122 -13.65 -7.52 -11.51
N LYS A 123 -12.53 -7.07 -12.10
CA LYS A 123 -12.48 -6.61 -13.49
C LYS A 123 -12.29 -7.74 -14.51
N ILE A 124 -11.67 -8.86 -14.09
CA ILE A 124 -11.57 -10.05 -14.96
C ILE A 124 -12.97 -10.59 -15.26
N ALA A 125 -13.79 -10.79 -14.22
CA ALA A 125 -15.16 -11.26 -14.38
C ALA A 125 -16.04 -10.26 -15.16
N LEU A 126 -15.82 -8.96 -15.00
CA LEU A 126 -16.48 -7.92 -15.79
C LEU A 126 -16.10 -8.00 -17.26
N TYR A 127 -14.81 -8.22 -17.57
CA TYR A 127 -14.34 -8.41 -18.94
C TYR A 127 -15.03 -9.59 -19.62
N LEU A 128 -15.13 -10.72 -18.93
CA LEU A 128 -15.73 -11.96 -19.42
C LEU A 128 -17.26 -11.94 -19.44
N GLY A 129 -17.91 -10.94 -18.83
CA GLY A 129 -19.36 -10.88 -18.69
C GLY A 129 -19.92 -11.86 -17.64
N THR A 130 -19.06 -12.42 -16.78
CA THR A 130 -19.42 -13.39 -15.72
C THR A 130 -19.41 -12.79 -14.31
N SER A 131 -19.47 -11.46 -14.22
CA SER A 131 -19.37 -10.76 -12.94
C SER A 131 -20.48 -11.17 -11.98
N PRO A 132 -20.14 -11.61 -10.73
CA PRO A 132 -21.12 -11.85 -9.69
C PRO A 132 -21.67 -10.55 -9.07
N LEU A 133 -21.04 -9.42 -9.39
CA LEU A 133 -21.47 -8.09 -8.99
C LEU A 133 -22.40 -7.48 -10.05
N PRO A 134 -23.23 -6.50 -9.67
CA PRO A 134 -24.06 -5.78 -10.63
C PRO A 134 -23.21 -5.20 -11.76
N LEU A 135 -23.67 -5.36 -13.00
CA LEU A 135 -23.04 -4.74 -14.15
C LEU A 135 -23.26 -3.22 -14.15
N PRO A 136 -22.41 -2.44 -14.83
CA PRO A 136 -22.58 -1.00 -15.00
C PRO A 136 -23.99 -0.67 -15.52
N PRO A 137 -24.64 0.39 -14.99
CA PRO A 137 -25.99 0.76 -15.39
C PRO A 137 -26.08 1.21 -16.86
N SER A 138 -25.01 1.82 -17.36
CA SER A 138 -24.92 2.35 -18.73
C SER A 138 -23.93 1.53 -19.57
N PRO A 139 -24.12 1.42 -20.89
CA PRO A 139 -23.13 0.83 -21.81
C PRO A 139 -21.79 1.61 -21.76
N PRO A 140 -20.67 0.91 -21.97
CA PRO A 140 -20.51 -0.53 -22.19
C PRO A 140 -20.66 -1.36 -20.90
N LYS A 141 -21.37 -2.51 -20.96
CA LYS A 141 -21.67 -3.33 -19.77
C LYS A 141 -20.64 -4.44 -19.53
N THR A 142 -19.93 -4.88 -20.56
CA THR A 142 -18.92 -5.95 -20.52
C THR A 142 -17.79 -5.68 -21.50
N GLY A 143 -16.74 -6.47 -21.44
CA GLY A 143 -15.59 -6.36 -22.33
C GLY A 143 -14.60 -5.26 -21.93
N ILE A 144 -13.61 -5.01 -22.82
CA ILE A 144 -12.49 -4.11 -22.53
C ILE A 144 -12.92 -2.67 -22.19
N TRP A 145 -13.91 -2.14 -22.89
CA TRP A 145 -14.36 -0.77 -22.66
C TRP A 145 -15.11 -0.59 -21.33
N ALA A 146 -15.84 -1.63 -20.88
CA ALA A 146 -16.45 -1.62 -19.57
C ALA A 146 -15.37 -1.66 -18.48
N VAL A 147 -14.34 -2.49 -18.65
CA VAL A 147 -13.20 -2.56 -17.72
C VAL A 147 -12.48 -1.22 -17.65
N LEU A 148 -12.13 -0.60 -18.78
CA LEU A 148 -11.44 0.69 -18.81
C LEU A 148 -12.28 1.80 -18.15
N HIS A 149 -13.59 1.77 -18.32
CA HIS A 149 -14.49 2.72 -17.67
C HIS A 149 -14.55 2.52 -16.17
N GLU A 150 -14.64 1.27 -15.70
CA GLU A 150 -14.78 0.94 -14.27
C GLU A 150 -13.46 0.95 -13.50
N ILE A 151 -12.30 0.80 -14.15
CA ILE A 151 -10.99 0.79 -13.49
C ILE A 151 -10.42 2.19 -13.22
N ARG A 152 -11.01 3.25 -13.77
CA ARG A 152 -10.44 4.61 -13.73
C ARG A 152 -10.09 5.11 -12.33
N SER A 153 -10.95 4.84 -11.34
CA SER A 153 -10.69 5.19 -9.94
C SER A 153 -9.59 4.34 -9.33
N ASP A 154 -9.63 3.02 -9.58
CA ASP A 154 -8.63 2.08 -9.10
C ASP A 154 -7.24 2.44 -9.66
N TYR A 155 -7.18 2.78 -10.96
CA TYR A 155 -5.96 3.22 -11.64
C TYR A 155 -5.41 4.52 -11.02
N ALA A 156 -6.26 5.53 -10.81
CA ALA A 156 -5.84 6.76 -10.16
C ALA A 156 -5.30 6.51 -8.75
N GLN A 157 -5.95 5.65 -7.95
CA GLN A 157 -5.50 5.31 -6.60
C GLN A 157 -4.17 4.54 -6.61
N ILE A 158 -3.97 3.61 -7.55
CA ILE A 158 -2.69 2.90 -7.69
C ILE A 158 -1.56 3.89 -8.01
N LEU A 159 -1.76 4.81 -8.96
CA LEU A 159 -0.74 5.79 -9.33
C LEU A 159 -0.41 6.77 -8.21
N THR A 160 -1.42 7.25 -7.48
CA THR A 160 -1.20 8.15 -6.35
C THR A 160 -0.52 7.43 -5.17
N CYS A 161 -0.87 6.17 -4.90
CA CYS A 161 -0.15 5.36 -3.93
C CYS A 161 1.29 5.09 -4.38
N LEU A 162 1.52 4.81 -5.67
CA LEU A 162 2.86 4.62 -6.22
C LEU A 162 3.70 5.91 -6.06
N PHE A 163 3.13 7.07 -6.36
CA PHE A 163 3.77 8.35 -6.11
C PHE A 163 4.17 8.51 -4.63
N LEU A 164 3.24 8.27 -3.70
CA LEU A 164 3.50 8.36 -2.26
C LEU A 164 4.52 7.32 -1.77
N LEU A 165 4.57 6.15 -2.37
CA LEU A 165 5.56 5.12 -2.08
C LEU A 165 6.97 5.57 -2.48
N LEU A 166 7.13 6.17 -3.65
CA LEU A 166 8.42 6.60 -4.20
C LEU A 166 8.91 7.89 -3.53
N GLU A 167 8.08 8.91 -3.52
CA GLU A 167 8.43 10.26 -3.07
C GLU A 167 8.26 10.45 -1.55
N GLY A 168 7.33 9.71 -0.91
CA GLY A 168 7.02 9.85 0.51
C GLY A 168 6.00 10.95 0.79
N ALA A 169 5.95 11.37 2.07
CA ALA A 169 4.88 12.19 2.61
C ALA A 169 4.95 13.70 2.28
N GLY A 170 6.14 14.23 1.94
CA GLY A 170 6.38 15.67 1.79
C GLY A 170 6.47 16.41 3.14
N ARG A 171 6.85 17.70 3.09
CA ARG A 171 7.18 18.50 4.29
C ARG A 171 6.01 18.76 5.24
N SER A 172 4.77 18.76 4.75
CA SER A 172 3.55 18.95 5.57
C SER A 172 3.04 17.61 6.12
N SER A 173 3.90 16.86 6.84
CA SER A 173 3.57 15.50 7.30
C SER A 173 4.14 15.20 8.67
N LEU A 174 3.54 14.25 9.39
CA LEU A 174 4.08 13.75 10.64
C LEU A 174 5.41 13.01 10.44
N ASP A 175 5.58 12.30 9.33
CA ASP A 175 6.85 11.66 8.96
C ASP A 175 8.00 12.69 8.90
N PHE A 176 7.72 13.91 8.38
CA PHE A 176 8.71 14.99 8.33
C PHE A 176 9.07 15.49 9.74
N ILE A 177 8.09 15.72 10.59
CA ILE A 177 8.30 16.21 11.97
C ILE A 177 9.16 15.21 12.75
N ILE A 178 8.80 13.90 12.66
CA ILE A 178 9.53 12.83 13.35
C ILE A 178 10.97 12.71 12.84
N SER A 179 11.18 12.77 11.52
CA SER A 179 12.52 12.65 10.94
C SER A 179 13.43 13.84 11.31
N THR A 180 12.86 15.04 11.35
CA THR A 180 13.59 16.26 11.74
C THR A 180 13.96 16.25 13.22
N SER A 181 13.04 15.83 14.10
CA SER A 181 13.29 15.71 15.55
C SER A 181 14.40 14.70 15.85
N LYS A 182 14.41 13.55 15.18
CA LYS A 182 15.49 12.54 15.32
C LYS A 182 16.85 13.10 14.92
N LYS A 183 16.90 13.90 13.85
CA LYS A 183 18.15 14.51 13.36
C LYS A 183 18.70 15.55 14.34
N VAL A 184 17.85 16.42 14.89
CA VAL A 184 18.23 17.41 15.91
C VAL A 184 18.79 16.75 17.15
N TYR A 185 18.10 15.71 17.68
CA TYR A 185 18.55 14.96 18.84
C TYR A 185 19.93 14.28 18.62
N SER A 186 20.15 13.70 17.44
CA SER A 186 21.44 13.07 17.08
C SER A 186 22.60 14.09 17.03
N ILE A 187 22.34 15.37 16.70
CA ILE A 187 23.37 16.41 16.68
C ILE A 187 23.70 16.89 18.10
N SER A 188 22.70 16.95 18.99
CA SER A 188 22.89 17.43 20.37
C SER A 188 23.65 16.43 21.26
N GLN A 189 23.82 15.19 20.81
CA GLN A 189 24.55 14.12 21.53
C GLN A 189 26.02 14.00 21.09
N LYS A 190 26.45 14.76 20.11
CA LYS A 190 27.86 14.85 19.63
C LYS A 190 28.55 16.09 20.15
#